data_7c8f57c93b944024d3e9eaa31663a9b4
#
_entry.id   7c8f57c93b944024d3e9eaa31663a9b4
#
_cell.length_a   1.000
_cell.length_b   1.000
_cell.length_c   1.000
_cell.angle_alpha   90.00
_cell.angle_beta   90.00
_cell.angle_gamma   90.00
#
_symmetry.space_group_name_H-M   'P 1'
#
loop_
_entity.id
_entity.type
_entity.pdbx_description
1 polymer ?
#
loop_
_entity_poly.entity_id
_entity_poly.type
_entity_poly.pdbx_seq_one_letter_code
_entity_poly.pdbx_strand_id
1 'polypeptide(L)'
;MTKIYVIATVFWIGLLNTVWAQATPGFNTEIPEQIMTPDTVETSIGTLEFFDGLPDDASVQKVYDNLDRIRATEVFLNFVPLASIEGLRLGMESMGIDACHKILLYDNLMDSNSLFLTGNTDTIYAVGLLDLKRDGPTVVEIPAGAGPGTVNDAFFRFVVDMGSPGPDKGKGGKYLILPPGYDGPVPDDFFVTESSTYINWLPLRGFLVDGKTDAAVKMWRDNLKIYPLSEKENPPALEVVSGTGKYMNTIHANNEMFYDEINDVIQREPLEFLDEELRGDLASIGIIKGHPFKPDDRMKKILKDAAAIANATSRTLAFRSRSDTIKYYGKDSGWFTAFDGGSYKWLRDE
;
A
#
# COMPACT_ATOMS: atom_id res chain seq x y z
N MET A 1 63.24 -6.08 94.27
CA MET A 1 62.21 -5.08 93.89
C MET A 1 61.68 -5.33 92.51
N THR A 2 60.61 -6.04 92.42
CA THR A 2 60.09 -6.48 91.10
C THR A 2 58.80 -5.65 90.83
N LYS A 3 58.86 -4.82 89.79
CA LYS A 3 57.71 -4.03 89.34
C LYS A 3 56.80 -4.82 88.44
N ILE A 4 55.57 -5.08 88.84
CA ILE A 4 54.51 -5.70 88.05
C ILE A 4 53.79 -4.58 87.28
N TYR A 5 53.79 -4.68 85.90
CA TYR A 5 52.98 -3.87 85.02
C TYR A 5 51.67 -4.59 84.71
N VAL A 6 50.57 -3.96 85.14
CA VAL A 6 49.20 -4.42 84.71
C VAL A 6 48.86 -3.71 83.41
N ILE A 7 48.68 -4.52 82.34
CA ILE A 7 48.16 -4.03 81.08
C ILE A 7 46.63 -4.19 81.06
N ALA A 8 45.91 -3.05 81.08
CA ALA A 8 44.47 -3.02 80.95
C ALA A 8 44.10 -2.99 79.48
N THR A 9 43.57 -4.12 79.01
CA THR A 9 43.03 -4.24 77.65
C THR A 9 41.61 -3.72 77.60
N VAL A 10 41.39 -2.56 76.94
CA VAL A 10 40.01 -1.98 76.74
C VAL A 10 39.40 -2.69 75.55
N PHE A 11 38.37 -3.49 75.77
CA PHE A 11 37.54 -4.06 74.73
C PHE A 11 36.54 -2.99 74.23
N TRP A 12 36.78 -2.52 73.02
CA TRP A 12 35.79 -1.68 72.31
C TRP A 12 34.75 -2.58 71.66
N ILE A 13 33.53 -2.70 72.20
CA ILE A 13 32.38 -3.33 71.62
C ILE A 13 31.75 -2.30 70.68
N GLY A 14 32.05 -2.39 69.38
CA GLY A 14 31.35 -1.62 68.36
C GLY A 14 29.93 -2.13 68.19
N LEU A 15 28.97 -1.36 68.68
CA LEU A 15 27.57 -1.56 68.36
C LEU A 15 27.37 -1.25 66.85
N LEU A 16 27.31 -2.28 66.02
CA LEU A 16 26.76 -2.20 64.67
C LEU A 16 25.24 -1.96 64.78
N ASN A 17 24.87 -0.67 64.76
CA ASN A 17 23.47 -0.31 64.54
C ASN A 17 23.16 -0.65 63.04
N THR A 18 22.61 -1.80 62.79
CA THR A 18 21.88 -2.08 61.55
C THR A 18 20.64 -1.16 61.55
N VAL A 19 20.75 -0.06 60.79
CA VAL A 19 19.59 0.75 60.47
C VAL A 19 18.73 -0.08 59.55
N TRP A 20 17.73 -0.75 60.13
CA TRP A 20 16.65 -1.31 59.31
C TRP A 20 15.89 -0.13 58.75
N ALA A 21 15.95 0.06 57.45
CA ALA A 21 15.10 0.99 56.75
C ALA A 21 13.66 0.59 57.07
N GLN A 22 12.99 1.38 57.91
CA GLN A 22 11.60 1.13 58.27
C GLN A 22 10.78 1.46 57.04
N ALA A 23 10.13 0.44 56.46
CA ALA A 23 9.24 0.66 55.32
C ALA A 23 8.20 1.73 55.68
N THR A 24 8.03 2.73 54.83
CA THR A 24 7.05 3.80 55.04
C THR A 24 5.64 3.18 55.08
N PRO A 25 4.86 3.38 56.17
CA PRO A 25 3.52 2.82 56.26
C PRO A 25 2.66 3.22 55.06
N GLY A 26 2.01 2.25 54.42
CA GLY A 26 1.18 2.48 53.26
C GLY A 26 1.90 2.34 51.89
N PHE A 27 3.23 2.12 51.88
CA PHE A 27 4.04 1.94 50.65
C PHE A 27 4.77 0.59 50.65
N ASN A 28 4.21 -0.41 51.27
CA ASN A 28 4.76 -1.76 51.40
C ASN A 28 3.88 -2.83 50.74
N THR A 29 3.08 -2.45 49.75
CA THR A 29 2.30 -3.37 48.94
C THR A 29 3.23 -4.22 48.07
N GLU A 30 3.07 -5.54 48.14
CA GLU A 30 3.78 -6.44 47.26
C GLU A 30 3.32 -6.21 45.80
N ILE A 31 4.28 -5.95 44.90
CA ILE A 31 4.00 -5.74 43.47
C ILE A 31 4.15 -7.06 42.77
N PRO A 32 3.10 -7.59 42.08
CA PRO A 32 3.19 -8.82 41.31
C PRO A 32 4.20 -8.71 40.16
N GLU A 33 5.01 -9.77 39.96
CA GLU A 33 6.05 -9.78 38.91
C GLU A 33 5.51 -9.46 37.51
N GLN A 34 4.27 -9.89 37.17
CA GLN A 34 3.66 -9.66 35.86
C GLN A 34 3.42 -8.18 35.50
N ILE A 35 3.49 -7.28 36.46
CA ILE A 35 3.35 -5.81 36.23
C ILE A 35 4.67 -5.07 36.46
N MET A 36 5.75 -5.76 36.77
CA MET A 36 7.07 -5.17 36.93
C MET A 36 7.82 -5.12 35.60
N THR A 37 8.62 -4.07 35.40
CA THR A 37 9.62 -4.02 34.33
C THR A 37 10.97 -4.36 34.96
N PRO A 38 11.64 -5.46 34.55
CA PRO A 38 12.99 -5.76 35.00
C PRO A 38 13.98 -4.64 34.63
N ASP A 39 15.03 -4.45 35.42
CA ASP A 39 16.07 -3.44 35.14
C ASP A 39 16.81 -3.72 33.83
N THR A 40 16.92 -4.99 33.44
CA THR A 40 17.55 -5.43 32.19
C THR A 40 16.64 -6.39 31.43
N VAL A 41 16.37 -6.12 30.14
CA VAL A 41 15.54 -6.95 29.28
C VAL A 41 16.30 -7.31 28.00
N GLU A 42 16.53 -8.61 27.79
CA GLU A 42 17.13 -9.12 26.55
C GLU A 42 16.07 -9.25 25.45
N THR A 43 16.31 -8.65 24.30
CA THR A 43 15.38 -8.65 23.16
C THR A 43 16.10 -8.93 21.84
N SER A 44 15.32 -9.15 20.76
CA SER A 44 15.88 -9.28 19.40
C SER A 44 16.53 -7.99 18.87
N ILE A 45 16.26 -6.83 19.49
CA ILE A 45 16.89 -5.55 19.15
C ILE A 45 18.07 -5.21 20.10
N GLY A 46 18.45 -6.15 20.95
CA GLY A 46 19.51 -6.04 21.94
C GLY A 46 19.00 -5.86 23.35
N THR A 47 19.93 -5.68 24.25
CA THR A 47 19.65 -5.44 25.67
C THR A 47 19.05 -4.05 25.86
N LEU A 48 17.96 -3.97 26.63
CA LEU A 48 17.31 -2.74 27.08
C LEU A 48 17.51 -2.60 28.58
N GLU A 49 17.90 -1.40 29.02
CA GLU A 49 18.17 -1.08 30.40
C GLU A 49 17.13 -0.09 30.94
N PHE A 50 16.67 -0.37 32.17
CA PHE A 50 15.64 0.42 32.85
C PHE A 50 16.09 0.73 34.29
N PHE A 51 15.61 1.85 34.82
CA PHE A 51 15.70 2.20 36.22
C PHE A 51 14.30 2.53 36.72
N ASP A 52 13.80 1.77 37.67
CA ASP A 52 12.42 1.90 38.20
C ASP A 52 11.37 1.93 37.05
N GLY A 53 11.54 1.13 36.00
CA GLY A 53 10.64 1.07 34.85
C GLY A 53 10.85 2.16 33.80
N LEU A 54 11.80 3.10 34.00
CA LEU A 54 12.15 4.15 33.04
C LEU A 54 13.34 3.70 32.20
N PRO A 55 13.23 3.67 30.83
CA PRO A 55 14.32 3.26 29.98
C PRO A 55 15.45 4.31 29.98
N ASP A 56 16.69 3.85 29.85
CA ASP A 56 17.83 4.74 29.59
C ASP A 56 17.80 5.29 28.15
N ASP A 57 18.60 6.32 27.86
CA ASP A 57 18.63 6.99 26.55
C ASP A 57 18.98 6.04 25.41
N ALA A 58 19.86 5.05 25.63
CA ALA A 58 20.25 4.09 24.63
C ALA A 58 19.12 3.11 24.31
N SER A 59 18.37 2.68 25.31
CA SER A 59 17.17 1.84 25.16
C SER A 59 16.06 2.61 24.46
N VAL A 60 15.82 3.88 24.83
CA VAL A 60 14.88 4.77 24.13
C VAL A 60 15.20 4.81 22.62
N GLN A 61 16.44 5.05 22.25
CA GLN A 61 16.84 5.12 20.84
C GLN A 61 16.58 3.79 20.10
N LYS A 62 16.97 2.64 20.69
CA LYS A 62 16.76 1.31 20.10
C LYS A 62 15.27 1.03 19.89
N VAL A 63 14.44 1.37 20.88
CA VAL A 63 12.99 1.14 20.83
C VAL A 63 12.34 2.01 19.74
N TYR A 64 12.70 3.30 19.64
CA TYR A 64 12.18 4.17 18.59
C TYR A 64 12.66 3.75 17.20
N ASP A 65 13.92 3.36 17.03
CA ASP A 65 14.43 2.87 15.74
C ASP A 65 13.66 1.61 15.28
N ASN A 66 13.38 0.71 16.22
CA ASN A 66 12.59 -0.49 15.94
C ASN A 66 11.13 -0.15 15.62
N LEU A 67 10.51 0.75 16.36
CA LEU A 67 9.13 1.18 16.12
C LEU A 67 8.97 1.82 14.75
N ASP A 68 9.87 2.73 14.38
CA ASP A 68 9.87 3.39 13.06
C ASP A 68 10.06 2.37 11.94
N ARG A 69 10.95 1.35 12.13
CA ARG A 69 11.14 0.26 11.17
C ARG A 69 9.89 -0.59 10.99
N ILE A 70 9.20 -0.93 12.09
CA ILE A 70 7.94 -1.70 12.03
C ILE A 70 6.90 -0.91 11.24
N ARG A 71 6.67 0.36 11.56
CA ARG A 71 5.71 1.24 10.90
C ARG A 71 6.04 1.43 9.42
N ALA A 72 7.31 1.66 9.09
CA ALA A 72 7.72 1.76 7.69
C ALA A 72 7.48 0.44 6.93
N THR A 73 7.72 -0.71 7.55
CA THR A 73 7.40 -2.02 6.96
C THR A 73 5.91 -2.18 6.72
N GLU A 74 5.07 -1.80 7.68
CA GLU A 74 3.60 -1.83 7.56
C GLU A 74 3.10 -0.88 6.47
N VAL A 75 3.63 0.35 6.41
CA VAL A 75 3.33 1.28 5.32
C VAL A 75 3.66 0.65 3.97
N PHE A 76 4.84 0.06 3.80
CA PHE A 76 5.18 -0.59 2.54
C PHE A 76 4.15 -1.67 2.18
N LEU A 77 3.84 -2.59 3.09
CA LEU A 77 2.93 -3.71 2.82
C LEU A 77 1.50 -3.25 2.54
N ASN A 78 0.99 -2.28 3.31
CA ASN A 78 -0.37 -1.77 3.17
C ASN A 78 -0.55 -0.90 1.91
N PHE A 79 0.50 -0.24 1.43
CA PHE A 79 0.44 0.69 0.31
C PHE A 79 0.92 0.11 -1.03
N VAL A 80 1.24 -1.18 -1.12
CA VAL A 80 1.51 -1.85 -2.41
C VAL A 80 0.40 -1.60 -3.46
N PRO A 81 -0.90 -1.64 -3.12
CA PRO A 81 -1.94 -1.34 -4.10
C PRO A 81 -1.86 0.08 -4.66
N LEU A 82 -1.60 1.07 -3.79
CA LEU A 82 -1.44 2.47 -4.20
C LEU A 82 -0.20 2.67 -5.07
N ALA A 83 0.94 2.12 -4.65
CA ALA A 83 2.18 2.16 -5.45
C ALA A 83 2.02 1.47 -6.80
N SER A 84 1.20 0.42 -6.87
CA SER A 84 0.90 -0.30 -8.11
C SER A 84 0.18 0.59 -9.12
N ILE A 85 -0.83 1.36 -8.71
CA ILE A 85 -1.51 2.33 -9.58
C ILE A 85 -0.54 3.47 -9.98
N GLU A 86 0.29 3.94 -9.06
CA GLU A 86 1.30 4.97 -9.39
C GLU A 86 2.32 4.46 -10.41
N GLY A 87 2.80 3.24 -10.26
CA GLY A 87 3.67 2.59 -11.25
C GLY A 87 3.01 2.47 -12.62
N LEU A 88 1.74 2.08 -12.70
CA LEU A 88 0.94 2.06 -13.92
C LEU A 88 0.85 3.48 -14.53
N ARG A 89 0.53 4.49 -13.72
CA ARG A 89 0.44 5.88 -14.16
C ARG A 89 1.77 6.37 -14.76
N LEU A 90 2.87 6.20 -14.04
CA LEU A 90 4.20 6.64 -14.49
C LEU A 90 4.63 5.93 -15.77
N GLY A 91 4.38 4.61 -15.86
CA GLY A 91 4.66 3.84 -17.06
C GLY A 91 3.87 4.33 -18.27
N MET A 92 2.58 4.59 -18.11
CA MET A 92 1.72 5.10 -19.19
C MET A 92 2.09 6.53 -19.59
N GLU A 93 2.38 7.41 -18.64
CA GLU A 93 2.87 8.76 -18.92
C GLU A 93 4.19 8.74 -19.72
N SER A 94 5.09 7.81 -19.42
CA SER A 94 6.33 7.63 -20.19
C SER A 94 6.11 7.28 -21.66
N MET A 95 4.92 6.75 -21.97
CA MET A 95 4.45 6.46 -23.33
C MET A 95 3.65 7.60 -23.95
N GLY A 96 3.49 8.74 -23.25
CA GLY A 96 2.74 9.90 -23.73
C GLY A 96 1.24 9.84 -23.46
N ILE A 97 0.78 8.95 -22.57
CA ILE A 97 -0.62 8.90 -22.10
C ILE A 97 -0.79 9.95 -20.99
N ASP A 98 -1.02 11.18 -21.33
CA ASP A 98 -1.09 12.35 -20.45
C ASP A 98 -2.46 13.07 -20.46
N ALA A 99 -3.45 12.50 -21.18
CA ALA A 99 -4.82 13.01 -21.25
C ALA A 99 -5.82 11.82 -21.25
N CYS A 100 -7.06 12.06 -20.78
CA CYS A 100 -8.05 10.99 -20.69
C CYS A 100 -8.43 10.38 -22.06
N HIS A 101 -8.39 11.16 -23.14
CA HIS A 101 -8.65 10.71 -24.51
C HIS A 101 -7.45 10.03 -25.19
N LYS A 102 -6.32 9.85 -24.50
CA LYS A 102 -5.18 9.07 -24.96
C LYS A 102 -5.16 7.71 -24.30
N ILE A 103 -5.01 6.66 -25.09
CA ILE A 103 -4.95 5.30 -24.57
C ILE A 103 -3.74 4.54 -25.09
N LEU A 104 -3.26 3.62 -24.28
CA LEU A 104 -2.32 2.60 -24.70
C LEU A 104 -3.12 1.40 -25.24
N LEU A 105 -2.88 1.02 -26.49
CA LEU A 105 -3.51 -0.17 -27.10
C LEU A 105 -2.44 -1.17 -27.51
N TYR A 106 -2.59 -2.41 -27.06
CA TYR A 106 -1.79 -3.53 -27.54
C TYR A 106 -2.44 -4.07 -28.80
N ASP A 107 -1.83 -3.82 -29.97
CA ASP A 107 -2.34 -4.28 -31.27
C ASP A 107 -2.20 -5.80 -31.44
N ASN A 108 -1.29 -6.42 -30.69
CA ASN A 108 -1.11 -7.84 -30.54
C ASN A 108 -1.16 -8.26 -29.09
N LEU A 109 -1.16 -9.56 -28.84
CA LEU A 109 -1.02 -10.07 -27.48
C LEU A 109 0.27 -9.55 -26.85
N MET A 110 0.20 -9.24 -25.56
CA MET A 110 1.32 -8.66 -24.82
C MET A 110 2.53 -9.62 -24.83
N ASP A 111 3.71 -9.06 -24.97
CA ASP A 111 4.99 -9.76 -24.90
C ASP A 111 5.79 -9.34 -23.65
N SER A 112 7.02 -9.84 -23.52
CA SER A 112 7.89 -9.55 -22.38
C SER A 112 8.63 -8.21 -22.46
N ASN A 113 8.44 -7.40 -23.51
CA ASN A 113 9.08 -6.08 -23.60
C ASN A 113 8.43 -5.07 -22.64
N SER A 114 7.13 -5.23 -22.39
CA SER A 114 6.44 -4.45 -21.36
C SER A 114 6.59 -5.11 -20.00
N LEU A 115 7.18 -4.38 -19.04
CA LEU A 115 7.13 -4.75 -17.62
C LEU A 115 5.77 -4.31 -17.06
N PHE A 116 4.71 -4.97 -17.54
CA PHE A 116 3.34 -4.61 -17.23
C PHE A 116 2.84 -5.38 -16.02
N LEU A 117 2.36 -4.65 -14.99
CA LEU A 117 1.82 -5.26 -13.80
C LEU A 117 0.57 -6.10 -14.13
N THR A 118 0.61 -7.38 -13.79
CA THR A 118 -0.51 -8.34 -13.94
C THR A 118 -1.09 -8.50 -15.35
N GLY A 119 -0.33 -8.15 -16.40
CA GLY A 119 -0.74 -8.39 -17.78
C GLY A 119 -0.90 -9.87 -18.10
N ASN A 120 -1.77 -10.19 -19.08
CA ASN A 120 -1.89 -11.53 -19.63
C ASN A 120 -1.61 -11.52 -21.16
N THR A 121 -1.47 -12.70 -21.73
CA THR A 121 -1.20 -12.91 -23.14
C THR A 121 -2.40 -13.51 -23.91
N ASP A 122 -3.60 -13.41 -23.35
CA ASP A 122 -4.81 -14.06 -23.88
C ASP A 122 -5.85 -13.08 -24.42
N THR A 123 -5.71 -11.78 -24.11
CA THR A 123 -6.65 -10.74 -24.52
C THR A 123 -5.92 -9.50 -25.02
N ILE A 124 -6.59 -8.71 -25.85
CA ILE A 124 -6.14 -7.37 -26.21
C ILE A 124 -6.45 -6.41 -25.07
N TYR A 125 -5.48 -5.56 -24.75
CA TYR A 125 -5.67 -4.49 -23.77
C TYR A 125 -5.77 -3.13 -24.45
N ALA A 126 -6.79 -2.35 -24.04
CA ALA A 126 -6.87 -0.91 -24.20
C ALA A 126 -6.85 -0.28 -22.82
N VAL A 127 -5.85 0.52 -22.51
CA VAL A 127 -5.62 1.02 -21.16
C VAL A 127 -5.58 2.53 -21.17
N GLY A 128 -6.35 3.15 -20.28
CA GLY A 128 -6.42 4.60 -20.08
C GLY A 128 -6.14 5.00 -18.64
N LEU A 129 -5.91 6.30 -18.45
CA LEU A 129 -5.85 6.96 -17.16
C LEU A 129 -6.87 8.10 -17.13
N LEU A 130 -7.64 8.16 -16.08
CA LEU A 130 -8.56 9.28 -15.83
C LEU A 130 -7.97 10.13 -14.71
N ASP A 131 -7.76 11.41 -14.99
CA ASP A 131 -7.37 12.41 -13.99
C ASP A 131 -8.57 13.33 -13.72
N LEU A 132 -9.40 12.92 -12.77
CA LEU A 132 -10.63 13.63 -12.42
C LEU A 132 -10.38 15.01 -11.77
N LYS A 133 -9.15 15.28 -11.32
CA LYS A 133 -8.78 16.60 -10.81
C LYS A 133 -8.56 17.60 -11.95
N ARG A 134 -7.97 17.14 -13.05
CA ARG A 134 -7.71 17.93 -14.25
C ARG A 134 -8.97 18.08 -15.11
N ASP A 135 -9.65 16.93 -15.37
CA ASP A 135 -10.69 16.82 -16.38
C ASP A 135 -12.12 16.98 -15.81
N GLY A 136 -12.27 16.92 -14.47
CA GLY A 136 -13.58 16.88 -13.82
C GLY A 136 -14.30 15.55 -14.08
N PRO A 137 -15.64 15.53 -14.03
CA PRO A 137 -16.44 14.36 -14.42
C PRO A 137 -16.05 13.88 -15.81
N THR A 138 -15.68 12.62 -15.93
CA THR A 138 -15.13 12.06 -17.18
C THR A 138 -16.04 10.95 -17.71
N VAL A 139 -16.33 11.03 -19.00
CA VAL A 139 -17.17 10.06 -19.72
C VAL A 139 -16.29 9.01 -20.38
N VAL A 140 -16.70 7.74 -20.26
CA VAL A 140 -16.14 6.60 -20.99
C VAL A 140 -17.29 5.95 -21.77
N GLU A 141 -17.28 6.10 -23.10
CA GLU A 141 -18.24 5.40 -23.98
C GLU A 141 -17.59 4.12 -24.51
N ILE A 142 -18.08 2.98 -24.07
CA ILE A 142 -17.59 1.67 -24.53
C ILE A 142 -18.50 1.07 -25.60
N PRO A 143 -17.95 0.39 -26.62
CA PRO A 143 -18.72 -0.23 -27.68
C PRO A 143 -19.39 -1.52 -27.23
N ALA A 144 -20.44 -1.93 -27.99
CA ALA A 144 -20.98 -3.26 -27.89
C ALA A 144 -19.94 -4.33 -28.25
N GLY A 145 -19.95 -5.46 -27.54
CA GLY A 145 -18.96 -6.54 -27.69
C GLY A 145 -17.68 -6.33 -26.91
N ALA A 146 -17.56 -5.25 -26.13
CA ALA A 146 -16.45 -5.06 -25.21
C ALA A 146 -16.32 -6.23 -24.23
N GLY A 147 -15.11 -6.69 -24.03
CA GLY A 147 -14.77 -7.66 -22.99
C GLY A 147 -14.82 -7.04 -21.58
N PRO A 148 -14.33 -7.75 -20.58
CA PRO A 148 -14.25 -7.20 -19.24
C PRO A 148 -13.41 -5.92 -19.20
N GLY A 149 -13.95 -4.88 -18.59
CA GLY A 149 -13.26 -3.65 -18.26
C GLY A 149 -13.62 -3.23 -16.85
N THR A 150 -12.78 -2.44 -16.22
CA THR A 150 -13.03 -1.91 -14.88
C THR A 150 -12.41 -0.52 -14.74
N VAL A 151 -12.85 0.23 -13.75
CA VAL A 151 -12.17 1.40 -13.25
C VAL A 151 -11.71 1.10 -11.84
N ASN A 152 -10.45 1.34 -11.56
CA ASN A 152 -9.86 1.22 -10.24
C ASN A 152 -9.34 2.58 -9.78
N ASP A 153 -9.59 2.92 -8.51
CA ASP A 153 -9.12 4.15 -7.90
C ASP A 153 -7.59 4.13 -7.64
N ALA A 154 -7.01 5.20 -7.13
CA ALA A 154 -5.58 5.30 -6.84
C ALA A 154 -5.09 4.32 -5.78
N PHE A 155 -5.98 3.65 -5.03
CA PHE A 155 -5.64 2.58 -4.09
C PHE A 155 -5.96 1.19 -4.63
N PHE A 156 -6.15 1.06 -5.94
CA PHE A 156 -6.55 -0.17 -6.64
C PHE A 156 -7.94 -0.70 -6.23
N ARG A 157 -8.76 0.10 -5.58
CA ARG A 157 -10.11 -0.29 -5.19
C ARG A 157 -11.02 -0.28 -6.41
N PHE A 158 -12.01 -1.16 -6.37
CA PHE A 158 -13.06 -1.21 -7.39
C PHE A 158 -13.91 0.06 -7.39
N VAL A 159 -14.13 0.62 -8.57
CA VAL A 159 -15.04 1.76 -8.80
C VAL A 159 -16.26 1.30 -9.60
N VAL A 160 -16.06 0.72 -10.79
CA VAL A 160 -17.12 0.21 -11.64
C VAL A 160 -16.57 -0.80 -12.64
N ASP A 161 -17.37 -1.84 -12.95
CA ASP A 161 -17.12 -2.72 -14.09
C ASP A 161 -17.80 -2.19 -15.36
N MET A 162 -17.17 -2.50 -16.50
CA MET A 162 -17.64 -2.13 -17.84
C MET A 162 -17.62 -3.35 -18.76
N GLY A 163 -18.41 -3.31 -19.83
CA GLY A 163 -18.49 -4.41 -20.78
C GLY A 163 -19.29 -5.60 -20.24
N SER A 164 -18.84 -6.82 -20.56
CA SER A 164 -19.60 -8.04 -20.23
C SER A 164 -19.95 -8.21 -18.74
N PRO A 165 -19.09 -7.88 -17.75
CA PRO A 165 -19.45 -7.93 -16.34
C PRO A 165 -20.20 -6.68 -15.86
N GLY A 166 -20.09 -5.56 -16.57
CA GLY A 166 -20.66 -4.28 -16.20
C GLY A 166 -22.18 -4.18 -16.32
N PRO A 167 -22.78 -3.07 -15.90
CA PRO A 167 -24.21 -2.84 -16.00
C PRO A 167 -24.72 -2.83 -17.45
N ASP A 168 -23.88 -2.49 -18.43
CA ASP A 168 -24.19 -2.55 -19.87
C ASP A 168 -24.32 -3.99 -20.43
N LYS A 169 -23.85 -4.99 -19.69
CA LYS A 169 -23.88 -6.42 -20.08
C LYS A 169 -23.30 -6.71 -21.47
N GLY A 170 -22.24 -5.99 -21.83
CA GLY A 170 -21.58 -6.10 -23.12
C GLY A 170 -22.36 -5.49 -24.31
N LYS A 171 -23.42 -4.76 -24.05
CA LYS A 171 -24.20 -4.05 -25.08
C LYS A 171 -23.60 -2.70 -25.49
N GLY A 172 -22.56 -2.27 -24.76
CA GLY A 172 -22.01 -0.94 -24.85
C GLY A 172 -22.78 0.06 -24.01
N GLY A 173 -22.16 1.16 -23.65
CA GLY A 173 -22.80 2.17 -22.82
C GLY A 173 -21.90 3.35 -22.53
N LYS A 174 -22.49 4.36 -21.91
CA LYS A 174 -21.82 5.57 -21.47
C LYS A 174 -21.68 5.56 -19.95
N TYR A 175 -20.48 5.60 -19.48
CA TYR A 175 -20.15 5.67 -18.07
C TYR A 175 -19.70 7.07 -17.72
N LEU A 176 -20.16 7.59 -16.60
CA LEU A 176 -19.75 8.88 -16.06
C LEU A 176 -19.05 8.67 -14.72
N ILE A 177 -17.77 8.93 -14.70
CA ILE A 177 -16.94 8.81 -13.49
C ILE A 177 -16.83 10.19 -12.86
N LEU A 178 -17.37 10.35 -11.66
CA LEU A 178 -17.37 11.60 -10.92
C LEU A 178 -16.12 11.68 -10.02
N PRO A 179 -15.52 12.88 -9.90
CA PRO A 179 -14.46 13.11 -8.91
C PRO A 179 -15.00 13.06 -7.48
N PRO A 180 -14.13 12.86 -6.48
CA PRO A 180 -14.52 12.87 -5.07
C PRO A 180 -15.26 14.14 -4.69
N GLY A 181 -16.43 13.98 -4.02
CA GLY A 181 -17.23 15.12 -3.53
C GLY A 181 -17.88 15.98 -4.61
N TYR A 182 -18.13 15.43 -5.79
CA TYR A 182 -18.77 16.18 -6.87
C TYR A 182 -20.23 16.49 -6.54
N ASP A 183 -20.59 17.76 -6.54
CA ASP A 183 -21.94 18.28 -6.26
C ASP A 183 -22.64 18.96 -7.46
N GLY A 184 -22.03 18.84 -8.65
CA GLY A 184 -22.53 19.44 -9.88
C GLY A 184 -23.66 18.61 -10.54
N PRO A 185 -24.22 19.09 -11.68
CA PRO A 185 -25.29 18.40 -12.37
C PRO A 185 -24.83 17.07 -12.99
N VAL A 186 -25.67 16.06 -12.86
CA VAL A 186 -25.46 14.71 -13.42
C VAL A 186 -26.55 14.42 -14.45
N PRO A 187 -26.21 14.21 -15.73
CA PRO A 187 -27.19 13.83 -16.76
C PRO A 187 -27.75 12.41 -16.57
N ASP A 188 -28.98 12.17 -17.02
CA ASP A 188 -29.72 10.91 -16.77
C ASP A 188 -29.29 9.72 -17.68
N ASP A 189 -28.55 9.94 -18.75
CA ASP A 189 -28.24 8.94 -19.79
C ASP A 189 -26.91 8.20 -19.60
N PHE A 190 -26.39 8.17 -18.37
CA PHE A 190 -25.11 7.56 -18.01
C PHE A 190 -25.25 6.49 -16.93
N PHE A 191 -24.37 5.52 -16.95
CA PHE A 191 -24.04 4.73 -15.77
C PHE A 191 -23.10 5.57 -14.91
N VAL A 192 -23.59 6.09 -13.79
CA VAL A 192 -22.88 7.07 -12.96
C VAL A 192 -22.24 6.37 -11.77
N THR A 193 -20.99 6.72 -11.49
CA THR A 193 -20.29 6.31 -10.28
C THR A 193 -19.32 7.41 -9.84
N GLU A 194 -19.13 7.54 -8.53
CA GLU A 194 -18.14 8.44 -7.93
C GLU A 194 -16.90 7.66 -7.55
N SER A 195 -15.73 8.19 -7.88
CA SER A 195 -14.46 7.66 -7.39
C SER A 195 -14.06 8.34 -6.09
N SER A 196 -13.36 7.63 -5.22
CA SER A 196 -12.79 8.17 -3.99
C SER A 196 -11.49 8.95 -4.22
N THR A 197 -10.91 8.86 -5.45
CA THR A 197 -9.64 9.49 -5.81
C THR A 197 -9.69 10.19 -7.15
N TYR A 198 -8.72 11.07 -7.41
CA TYR A 198 -8.63 11.79 -8.67
C TYR A 198 -8.06 10.93 -9.81
N ILE A 199 -6.97 10.19 -9.54
CA ILE A 199 -6.39 9.29 -10.52
C ILE A 199 -7.12 7.96 -10.50
N ASN A 200 -7.51 7.50 -11.70
CA ASN A 200 -8.17 6.21 -11.88
C ASN A 200 -7.55 5.47 -13.07
N TRP A 201 -7.33 4.19 -12.90
CA TRP A 201 -6.85 3.30 -13.92
C TRP A 201 -8.02 2.63 -14.64
N LEU A 202 -7.98 2.64 -15.98
CA LEU A 202 -9.01 2.08 -16.86
C LEU A 202 -8.43 0.97 -17.74
N PRO A 203 -8.39 -0.29 -17.30
CA PRO A 203 -8.05 -1.44 -18.14
C PRO A 203 -9.29 -1.98 -18.85
N LEU A 204 -9.30 -1.99 -20.16
CA LEU A 204 -10.32 -2.58 -21.01
C LEU A 204 -9.74 -3.76 -21.78
N ARG A 205 -10.52 -4.83 -21.93
CA ARG A 205 -10.09 -6.03 -22.64
C ARG A 205 -10.96 -6.30 -23.87
N GLY A 206 -10.34 -6.77 -24.96
CA GLY A 206 -11.03 -7.20 -26.15
C GLY A 206 -10.84 -8.70 -26.35
N PHE A 207 -11.92 -9.41 -26.71
CA PHE A 207 -11.86 -10.84 -27.01
C PHE A 207 -11.22 -11.10 -28.38
N LEU A 208 -10.48 -12.19 -28.48
CA LEU A 208 -10.01 -12.71 -29.76
C LEU A 208 -11.18 -13.30 -30.54
N VAL A 209 -11.21 -13.07 -31.83
CA VAL A 209 -12.16 -13.71 -32.76
C VAL A 209 -11.37 -14.66 -33.65
N ASP A 210 -11.68 -15.93 -33.63
CA ASP A 210 -10.95 -17.00 -34.35
C ASP A 210 -9.42 -16.95 -34.06
N GLY A 211 -9.06 -16.65 -32.81
CA GLY A 211 -7.66 -16.53 -32.37
C GLY A 211 -6.93 -15.28 -32.89
N LYS A 212 -7.63 -14.33 -33.51
CA LYS A 212 -7.06 -13.11 -34.08
C LYS A 212 -7.40 -11.88 -33.27
N THR A 213 -6.52 -10.89 -33.31
CA THR A 213 -6.62 -9.63 -32.54
C THR A 213 -7.37 -8.52 -33.29
N ASP A 214 -7.43 -8.60 -34.64
CA ASP A 214 -7.89 -7.51 -35.51
C ASP A 214 -9.25 -6.94 -35.13
N ALA A 215 -10.24 -7.80 -34.82
CA ALA A 215 -11.59 -7.37 -34.48
C ALA A 215 -11.61 -6.54 -33.18
N ALA A 216 -10.88 -6.98 -32.15
CA ALA A 216 -10.78 -6.27 -30.88
C ALA A 216 -10.02 -4.95 -31.04
N VAL A 217 -8.92 -4.94 -31.76
CA VAL A 217 -8.13 -3.74 -32.04
C VAL A 217 -8.99 -2.71 -32.79
N LYS A 218 -9.69 -3.13 -33.87
CA LYS A 218 -10.58 -2.25 -34.62
C LYS A 218 -11.73 -1.73 -33.77
N MET A 219 -12.33 -2.58 -32.94
CA MET A 219 -13.42 -2.18 -32.05
C MET A 219 -12.99 -1.02 -31.15
N TRP A 220 -11.83 -1.14 -30.48
CA TRP A 220 -11.33 -0.09 -29.58
C TRP A 220 -10.93 1.18 -30.34
N ARG A 221 -10.22 1.07 -31.46
CA ARG A 221 -9.80 2.24 -32.26
C ARG A 221 -10.96 3.06 -32.80
N ASP A 222 -12.00 2.40 -33.27
CA ASP A 222 -13.06 3.06 -34.00
C ASP A 222 -14.21 3.57 -33.10
N ASN A 223 -14.39 2.95 -31.89
CA ASN A 223 -15.63 3.15 -31.16
C ASN A 223 -15.44 3.55 -29.68
N LEU A 224 -14.25 3.39 -29.10
CA LEU A 224 -13.99 3.88 -27.73
C LEU A 224 -13.91 5.41 -27.75
N LYS A 225 -14.59 6.05 -26.79
CA LYS A 225 -14.45 7.49 -26.55
C LYS A 225 -14.25 7.74 -25.07
N ILE A 226 -13.33 8.65 -24.74
CA ILE A 226 -13.06 9.09 -23.38
C ILE A 226 -12.89 10.60 -23.45
N TYR A 227 -13.68 11.33 -22.64
CA TYR A 227 -13.66 12.79 -22.67
C TYR A 227 -14.22 13.40 -21.38
N PRO A 228 -13.81 14.65 -21.02
CA PRO A 228 -14.44 15.39 -19.94
C PRO A 228 -15.92 15.65 -20.23
N LEU A 229 -16.81 15.54 -19.24
CA LEU A 229 -18.24 15.83 -19.41
C LEU A 229 -18.49 17.24 -19.97
N SER A 230 -17.62 18.19 -19.65
CA SER A 230 -17.68 19.56 -20.17
C SER A 230 -17.50 19.65 -21.68
N GLU A 231 -16.91 18.64 -22.31
CA GLU A 231 -16.66 18.56 -23.75
C GLU A 231 -17.63 17.65 -24.51
N LYS A 232 -18.74 17.21 -23.86
CA LYS A 232 -19.68 16.24 -24.41
C LYS A 232 -20.30 16.65 -25.76
N GLU A 233 -20.43 17.95 -26.04
CA GLU A 233 -20.98 18.46 -27.31
C GLU A 233 -19.98 18.40 -28.47
N ASN A 234 -18.69 18.37 -28.17
CA ASN A 234 -17.62 18.25 -29.16
C ASN A 234 -16.43 17.47 -28.56
N PRO A 235 -16.59 16.16 -28.30
CA PRO A 235 -15.58 15.37 -27.66
C PRO A 235 -14.30 15.27 -28.50
N PRO A 236 -13.12 15.29 -27.87
CA PRO A 236 -11.86 15.10 -28.57
C PRO A 236 -11.81 13.71 -29.22
N ALA A 237 -11.12 13.63 -30.36
CA ALA A 237 -10.86 12.34 -30.98
C ALA A 237 -9.96 11.47 -30.09
N LEU A 238 -10.24 10.16 -30.03
CA LEU A 238 -9.40 9.23 -29.30
C LEU A 238 -8.01 9.16 -29.94
N GLU A 239 -6.97 9.37 -29.16
CA GLU A 239 -5.58 9.17 -29.57
C GLU A 239 -5.09 7.80 -29.08
N VAL A 240 -4.59 6.99 -29.99
CA VAL A 240 -4.15 5.62 -29.72
C VAL A 240 -2.64 5.51 -29.86
N VAL A 241 -1.97 5.19 -28.76
CA VAL A 241 -0.55 4.86 -28.73
C VAL A 241 -0.41 3.34 -28.69
N SER A 242 0.40 2.78 -29.62
CA SER A 242 0.65 1.34 -29.61
C SER A 242 1.64 0.95 -28.51
N GLY A 243 1.25 -0.03 -27.69
CA GLY A 243 2.11 -0.64 -26.66
C GLY A 243 2.84 -1.88 -27.14
N THR A 244 2.47 -2.41 -28.32
CA THR A 244 3.02 -3.66 -28.86
C THR A 244 4.53 -3.53 -29.16
N GLY A 245 5.32 -4.44 -28.59
CA GLY A 245 6.78 -4.46 -28.76
C GLY A 245 7.51 -3.29 -28.13
N LYS A 246 6.85 -2.48 -27.30
CA LYS A 246 7.46 -1.33 -26.64
C LYS A 246 7.89 -1.66 -25.21
N TYR A 247 9.06 -1.11 -24.84
CA TYR A 247 9.47 -1.12 -23.44
C TYR A 247 8.66 -0.09 -22.67
N MET A 248 8.10 -0.54 -21.57
CA MET A 248 7.43 0.31 -20.58
C MET A 248 7.54 -0.37 -19.23
N ASN A 249 7.79 0.38 -18.17
CA ASN A 249 7.76 -0.15 -16.79
C ASN A 249 6.56 0.41 -16.04
N THR A 250 5.68 -0.46 -15.58
CA THR A 250 4.53 -0.13 -14.73
C THR A 250 4.66 -0.68 -13.31
N ILE A 251 5.85 -1.21 -12.96
CA ILE A 251 6.10 -1.78 -11.64
C ILE A 251 6.64 -0.69 -10.73
N HIS A 252 6.06 -0.55 -9.54
CA HIS A 252 6.52 0.37 -8.51
C HIS A 252 7.93 0.01 -8.01
N ALA A 253 8.60 0.95 -7.36
CA ALA A 253 9.88 0.71 -6.70
C ALA A 253 9.76 -0.37 -5.61
N ASN A 254 10.79 -1.22 -5.49
CA ASN A 254 10.89 -2.27 -4.47
C ASN A 254 11.99 -1.97 -3.44
N ASN A 255 12.45 -0.73 -3.38
CA ASN A 255 13.45 -0.21 -2.46
C ASN A 255 12.89 1.03 -1.74
N GLU A 256 13.74 1.82 -1.09
CA GLU A 256 13.35 3.04 -0.37
C GLU A 256 12.63 4.10 -1.22
N MET A 257 12.80 4.10 -2.55
CA MET A 257 12.07 5.01 -3.45
C MET A 257 10.55 4.76 -3.44
N PHE A 258 10.12 3.60 -2.96
CA PHE A 258 8.70 3.28 -2.75
C PHE A 258 8.00 4.36 -1.90
N TYR A 259 8.66 4.87 -0.87
CA TYR A 259 8.07 5.89 0.01
C TYR A 259 7.94 7.26 -0.67
N ASP A 260 8.84 7.58 -1.62
CA ASP A 260 8.70 8.77 -2.45
C ASP A 260 7.49 8.66 -3.38
N GLU A 261 7.31 7.49 -4.03
CA GLU A 261 6.13 7.21 -4.87
C GLU A 261 4.83 7.33 -4.07
N ILE A 262 4.77 6.76 -2.85
CA ILE A 262 3.61 6.91 -1.95
C ILE A 262 3.39 8.38 -1.61
N ASN A 263 4.43 9.12 -1.23
CA ASN A 263 4.31 10.53 -0.90
C ASN A 263 3.70 11.33 -2.06
N ASP A 264 4.15 11.09 -3.29
CA ASP A 264 3.64 11.81 -4.47
C ASP A 264 2.13 11.59 -4.67
N VAL A 265 1.64 10.38 -4.45
CA VAL A 265 0.20 10.08 -4.48
C VAL A 265 -0.54 10.80 -3.34
N ILE A 266 -0.02 10.73 -2.11
CA ILE A 266 -0.63 11.40 -0.94
C ILE A 266 -0.72 12.92 -1.15
N GLN A 267 0.29 13.54 -1.77
CA GLN A 267 0.24 14.97 -2.07
C GLN A 267 -0.81 15.32 -3.13
N ARG A 268 -1.13 14.43 -4.05
CA ARG A 268 -2.07 14.65 -5.16
C ARG A 268 -3.51 14.35 -4.80
N GLU A 269 -3.78 13.21 -4.16
CA GLU A 269 -5.11 12.69 -3.90
C GLU A 269 -5.81 13.37 -2.70
N PRO A 270 -7.15 13.35 -2.61
CA PRO A 270 -7.84 13.82 -1.41
C PRO A 270 -7.49 12.91 -0.21
N LEU A 271 -7.46 13.45 1.00
CA LEU A 271 -7.02 12.67 2.16
C LEU A 271 -8.07 11.64 2.62
N GLU A 272 -9.33 11.91 2.32
CA GLU A 272 -10.50 11.16 2.77
C GLU A 272 -10.59 9.75 2.17
N PHE A 273 -9.81 9.44 1.13
CA PHE A 273 -9.77 8.06 0.59
C PHE A 273 -9.07 7.06 1.51
N LEU A 274 -8.29 7.56 2.50
CA LEU A 274 -7.64 6.75 3.52
C LEU A 274 -8.37 6.87 4.85
N ASP A 275 -8.48 5.77 5.57
CA ASP A 275 -8.89 5.79 6.96
C ASP A 275 -7.83 6.45 7.87
N GLU A 276 -8.21 6.70 9.10
CA GLU A 276 -7.38 7.45 10.06
C GLU A 276 -6.15 6.64 10.50
N GLU A 277 -6.25 5.31 10.54
CA GLU A 277 -5.15 4.41 10.91
C GLU A 277 -4.03 4.48 9.85
N LEU A 278 -4.37 4.28 8.58
CA LEU A 278 -3.41 4.39 7.48
C LEU A 278 -2.77 5.77 7.38
N ARG A 279 -3.54 6.84 7.65
CA ARG A 279 -3.00 8.21 7.73
C ARG A 279 -2.01 8.37 8.88
N GLY A 280 -2.31 7.75 10.03
CA GLY A 280 -1.43 7.73 11.19
C GLY A 280 -0.11 7.01 10.91
N ASP A 281 -0.17 5.87 10.23
CA ASP A 281 1.02 5.10 9.82
C ASP A 281 1.92 5.91 8.88
N LEU A 282 1.36 6.54 7.85
CA LEU A 282 2.09 7.45 6.96
C LEU A 282 2.75 8.60 7.74
N ALA A 283 1.99 9.26 8.60
CA ALA A 283 2.49 10.38 9.39
C ALA A 283 3.63 9.98 10.31
N SER A 284 3.61 8.75 10.86
CA SER A 284 4.64 8.22 11.75
C SER A 284 6.02 8.11 11.10
N ILE A 285 6.07 7.96 9.77
CA ILE A 285 7.32 7.92 8.99
C ILE A 285 7.60 9.23 8.26
N GLY A 286 6.79 10.27 8.48
CA GLY A 286 6.97 11.62 7.95
C GLY A 286 6.27 11.90 6.62
N ILE A 287 5.39 11.01 6.13
CA ILE A 287 4.56 11.27 4.95
C ILE A 287 3.25 11.92 5.41
N ILE A 288 3.15 13.23 5.21
CA ILE A 288 2.01 14.06 5.65
C ILE A 288 1.56 14.93 4.48
N LYS A 289 0.26 14.91 4.17
CA LYS A 289 -0.29 15.76 3.11
C LYS A 289 -0.05 17.26 3.39
N GLY A 290 0.42 17.96 2.37
CA GLY A 290 0.77 19.39 2.47
C GLY A 290 2.13 19.67 3.09
N HIS A 291 2.89 18.64 3.47
CA HIS A 291 4.24 18.76 4.01
C HIS A 291 5.27 18.07 3.10
N PRO A 292 6.47 18.62 2.96
CA PRO A 292 7.54 17.95 2.21
C PRO A 292 8.00 16.67 2.93
N PHE A 293 8.10 15.57 2.22
CA PHE A 293 8.73 14.36 2.73
C PHE A 293 10.26 14.51 2.68
N LYS A 294 10.89 14.70 3.83
CA LYS A 294 12.33 14.94 3.97
C LYS A 294 12.90 14.15 5.15
N PRO A 295 13.01 12.82 5.03
CA PRO A 295 13.59 12.00 6.09
C PRO A 295 15.04 12.40 6.35
N ASP A 296 15.44 12.50 7.63
CA ASP A 296 16.83 12.70 8.03
C ASP A 296 17.67 11.43 7.75
N ASP A 297 18.98 11.49 8.01
CA ASP A 297 19.89 10.40 7.71
C ASP A 297 19.61 9.14 8.55
N ARG A 298 19.08 9.29 9.76
CA ARG A 298 18.59 8.18 10.59
C ARG A 298 17.39 7.52 9.92
N MET A 299 16.34 8.28 9.61
CA MET A 299 15.12 7.76 8.99
C MET A 299 15.38 7.15 7.62
N LYS A 300 16.26 7.73 6.80
CA LYS A 300 16.66 7.13 5.50
C LYS A 300 17.21 5.72 5.64
N LYS A 301 18.03 5.46 6.68
CA LYS A 301 18.55 4.10 6.94
C LYS A 301 17.44 3.16 7.36
N ILE A 302 16.53 3.63 8.20
CA ILE A 302 15.36 2.85 8.65
C ILE A 302 14.44 2.52 7.47
N LEU A 303 14.10 3.48 6.63
CA LEU A 303 13.25 3.28 5.44
C LEU A 303 13.88 2.30 4.45
N LYS A 304 15.20 2.36 4.24
CA LYS A 304 15.92 1.42 3.39
C LYS A 304 15.87 -0.02 3.93
N ASP A 305 16.11 -0.20 5.23
CA ASP A 305 16.01 -1.51 5.88
C ASP A 305 14.58 -2.05 5.86
N ALA A 306 13.61 -1.20 6.20
CA ALA A 306 12.19 -1.53 6.16
C ALA A 306 11.71 -1.94 4.76
N ALA A 307 12.10 -1.22 3.71
CA ALA A 307 11.76 -1.57 2.34
C ALA A 307 12.31 -2.94 1.94
N ALA A 308 13.55 -3.25 2.32
CA ALA A 308 14.14 -4.57 2.04
C ALA A 308 13.38 -5.71 2.74
N ILE A 309 13.05 -5.53 4.03
CA ILE A 309 12.26 -6.48 4.81
C ILE A 309 10.85 -6.64 4.22
N ALA A 310 10.18 -5.52 3.91
CA ALA A 310 8.83 -5.51 3.40
C ALA A 310 8.73 -6.15 2.00
N ASN A 311 9.66 -5.85 1.09
CA ASN A 311 9.72 -6.49 -0.22
C ASN A 311 9.93 -8.02 -0.08
N ALA A 312 10.84 -8.46 0.77
CA ALA A 312 11.02 -9.89 1.05
C ALA A 312 9.76 -10.51 1.65
N THR A 313 9.06 -9.80 2.54
CA THR A 313 7.80 -10.24 3.15
C THR A 313 6.69 -10.37 2.12
N SER A 314 6.46 -9.36 1.28
CA SER A 314 5.44 -9.39 0.24
C SER A 314 5.64 -10.55 -0.75
N ARG A 315 6.89 -10.80 -1.17
CA ARG A 315 7.23 -11.94 -2.03
C ARG A 315 7.02 -13.29 -1.32
N THR A 316 7.33 -13.35 -0.03
CA THR A 316 7.10 -14.56 0.77
C THR A 316 5.60 -14.85 0.86
N LEU A 317 4.79 -13.84 1.15
CA LEU A 317 3.33 -13.98 1.20
C LEU A 317 2.74 -14.38 -0.17
N ALA A 318 3.25 -13.77 -1.25
CA ALA A 318 2.76 -14.03 -2.62
C ALA A 318 3.15 -15.41 -3.17
N PHE A 319 4.28 -16.01 -2.75
CA PHE A 319 4.79 -17.22 -3.37
C PHE A 319 4.96 -18.41 -2.44
N ARG A 320 4.90 -18.22 -1.12
CA ARG A 320 5.21 -19.26 -0.11
C ARG A 320 4.19 -19.25 1.02
N SER A 321 2.94 -19.56 0.69
CA SER A 321 1.88 -19.66 1.70
C SER A 321 2.27 -20.62 2.84
N ARG A 322 1.92 -20.23 4.08
CA ARG A 322 2.08 -21.05 5.28
C ARG A 322 1.02 -22.13 5.40
N SER A 323 -0.15 -21.94 4.75
CA SER A 323 -1.27 -22.86 4.82
C SER A 323 -1.26 -23.80 3.62
N ASP A 324 -1.31 -25.10 3.88
CA ASP A 324 -1.45 -26.10 2.82
C ASP A 324 -2.92 -26.23 2.36
N THR A 325 -3.87 -25.77 3.17
CA THR A 325 -5.31 -25.89 2.87
C THR A 325 -5.78 -24.99 1.73
N ILE A 326 -5.06 -23.91 1.46
CA ILE A 326 -5.38 -22.96 0.40
C ILE A 326 -4.68 -23.28 -0.92
N LYS A 327 -3.82 -24.28 -0.96
CA LYS A 327 -3.06 -24.68 -2.16
C LYS A 327 -3.93 -25.52 -3.10
N TYR A 328 -3.91 -25.16 -4.38
CA TYR A 328 -4.49 -25.96 -5.44
C TYR A 328 -3.49 -27.04 -5.87
N TYR A 329 -3.98 -28.21 -6.28
CA TYR A 329 -3.17 -29.30 -6.82
C TYR A 329 -2.16 -29.92 -5.84
N GLY A 330 -2.43 -29.83 -4.52
CA GLY A 330 -1.63 -30.45 -3.46
C GLY A 330 -0.54 -29.55 -2.86
N LYS A 331 0.08 -30.05 -1.79
CA LYS A 331 0.99 -29.28 -0.93
C LYS A 331 2.24 -28.72 -1.66
N ASP A 332 2.67 -29.37 -2.72
CA ASP A 332 3.86 -28.99 -3.49
C ASP A 332 3.54 -28.00 -4.61
N SER A 333 2.28 -27.62 -4.78
CA SER A 333 1.85 -26.62 -5.75
C SER A 333 2.25 -25.20 -5.33
N GLY A 334 2.70 -24.38 -6.30
CA GLY A 334 2.84 -22.94 -6.16
C GLY A 334 1.54 -22.15 -6.36
N TRP A 335 0.44 -22.85 -6.76
CA TRP A 335 -0.85 -22.21 -6.96
C TRP A 335 -1.70 -22.30 -5.70
N PHE A 336 -2.19 -21.14 -5.23
CA PHE A 336 -3.05 -21.07 -4.07
C PHE A 336 -4.02 -19.87 -4.14
N THR A 337 -5.10 -19.92 -3.37
CA THR A 337 -5.99 -18.77 -3.20
C THR A 337 -5.42 -17.80 -2.17
N ALA A 338 -5.72 -16.50 -2.33
CA ALA A 338 -5.38 -15.48 -1.33
C ALA A 338 -6.30 -15.54 -0.09
N PHE A 339 -7.40 -16.29 -0.17
CA PHE A 339 -8.44 -16.32 0.87
C PHE A 339 -8.38 -17.64 1.63
N ASP A 340 -7.75 -17.64 2.81
CA ASP A 340 -7.78 -18.79 3.72
C ASP A 340 -9.23 -19.05 4.17
N GLY A 341 -9.70 -20.29 4.00
CA GLY A 341 -11.10 -20.65 4.22
C GLY A 341 -12.03 -20.36 3.04
N GLY A 342 -11.52 -19.80 1.94
CA GLY A 342 -12.28 -19.54 0.71
C GLY A 342 -13.20 -18.31 0.76
N SER A 343 -13.17 -17.52 1.84
CA SER A 343 -13.97 -16.31 2.00
C SER A 343 -13.11 -15.05 1.92
N TYR A 344 -13.53 -14.06 1.13
CA TYR A 344 -12.91 -12.74 1.06
C TYR A 344 -13.02 -11.96 2.39
N LYS A 345 -13.96 -12.36 3.27
CA LYS A 345 -14.13 -11.79 4.60
C LYS A 345 -13.15 -12.38 5.63
N TRP A 346 -12.33 -13.35 5.23
CA TRP A 346 -11.41 -14.10 6.10
C TRP A 346 -12.10 -14.90 7.21
N LEU A 347 -13.37 -15.22 7.02
CA LEU A 347 -14.16 -16.05 7.93
C LEU A 347 -14.11 -17.49 7.44
N ARG A 348 -13.80 -18.40 8.36
CA ARG A 348 -13.92 -19.84 8.10
C ARG A 348 -15.38 -20.25 8.21
N ASP A 349 -15.75 -21.26 7.44
CA ASP A 349 -17.07 -21.92 7.51
C ASP A 349 -18.27 -21.00 7.10
N GLU A 350 -18.04 -20.02 6.24
CA GLU A 350 -19.09 -19.24 5.58
C GLU A 350 -19.18 -19.52 4.08
#